data_60dfd3c60938d48769f02b9fac9633be
#
_entry.id   60dfd3c60938d48769f02b9fac9633be
#
_cell.length_a   1.000
_cell.length_b   1.000
_cell.length_c   1.000
_cell.angle_alpha   90.00
_cell.angle_beta   90.00
_cell.angle_gamma   90.00
#
_symmetry.space_group_name_H-M   'P 1'
#
loop_
_entity.id
_entity.type
_entity.pdbx_description
1 polymer ?
#
loop_
_entity_poly.entity_id
_entity_poly.type
_entity_poly.pdbx_seq_one_letter_code
_entity_poly.pdbx_strand_id
1 'polypeptide(L)'
;MIRPLTAAILLLAAGSALPHGGAATVDDSMPDAQKIRFCERVRDYALQAYYDRERGRPMKVFVEDGSDGPRITNVVIRRIYEEPQISSPKKAEAFGRGTCNEMMGTKSVPE
;
A
#
# COMPACT_ATOMS: atom_id res chain seq x y z
N MET A 1 33.93 -24.96 -6.21
CA MET A 1 33.50 -24.76 -6.28
C MET A 1 32.93 -24.12 -6.15
N ILE A 2 32.81 -24.03 -6.26
CA ILE A 2 32.12 -23.51 -6.23
C ILE A 2 31.65 -22.78 -6.06
N ARG A 3 31.58 -22.61 -6.15
CA ARG A 3 31.01 -21.95 -6.01
C ARG A 3 30.53 -21.20 -5.91
N PRO A 4 30.68 -21.29 -6.21
CA PRO A 4 30.06 -20.51 -6.14
C PRO A 4 29.69 -19.81 -6.05
N LEU A 5 29.61 -19.66 -6.08
CA LEU A 5 28.99 -19.02 -5.98
C LEU A 5 28.57 -18.36 -5.86
N THR A 6 28.71 -18.44 -6.06
CA THR A 6 28.10 -17.86 -6.01
C THR A 6 27.65 -17.20 -5.79
N ALA A 7 27.82 -17.13 -5.91
CA ALA A 7 27.17 -16.55 -5.82
C ALA A 7 26.73 -15.85 -5.73
N ALA A 8 26.85 -15.78 -5.84
CA ALA A 8 26.14 -15.26 -5.91
C ALA A 8 25.65 -14.62 -5.91
N ILE A 9 25.78 -14.53 -5.94
CA ILE A 9 24.97 -14.08 -6.07
C ILE A 9 24.43 -13.48 -5.94
N LEU A 10 24.53 -13.35 -5.91
CA LEU A 10 23.66 -12.88 -5.85
C LEU A 10 23.27 -12.16 -5.76
N LEU A 11 23.41 -12.00 -5.84
CA LEU A 11 22.61 -11.45 -5.80
C LEU A 11 22.23 -10.85 -5.76
N LEU A 12 22.37 -10.66 -5.75
CA LEU A 12 21.62 -10.24 -5.72
C LEU A 12 21.15 -9.74 -5.80
N ALA A 13 21.30 -9.59 -5.86
CA ALA A 13 20.51 -9.23 -5.96
C ALA A 13 20.19 -8.68 -5.93
N ALA A 14 20.38 -8.42 -5.86
CA ALA A 14 19.70 -7.94 -5.80
C ALA A 14 19.45 -7.33 -5.77
N GLY A 15 19.69 -6.99 -5.71
CA GLY A 15 18.94 -6.50 -5.61
C GLY A 15 18.84 -5.85 -5.66
N SER A 16 18.92 -5.53 -5.64
CA SER A 16 18.42 -5.05 -5.72
C SER A 16 18.03 -4.54 -5.61
N ALA A 17 18.06 -4.37 -5.54
CA ALA A 17 17.46 -3.99 -5.49
C ALA A 17 17.14 -3.62 -5.10
N LEU A 18 17.04 -3.45 -4.79
CA LEU A 18 16.57 -3.12 -4.36
C LEU A 18 16.58 -2.59 -3.66
N PRO A 19 16.67 -2.21 -3.83
CA PRO A 19 16.53 -1.84 -2.84
C PRO A 19 15.75 -1.12 -2.42
N HIS A 20 15.30 -0.92 -2.30
CA HIS A 20 14.55 -0.32 -1.80
C HIS A 20 13.71 -0.69 -1.20
N GLY A 21 14.14 -0.86 -1.03
CA GLY A 21 13.40 -0.80 -0.05
C GLY A 21 12.11 -1.29 0.02
N GLY A 22 11.79 -2.08 0.65
CA GLY A 22 10.53 -2.64 0.78
C GLY A 22 9.36 -1.72 0.59
N ALA A 23 9.50 -0.49 0.91
CA ALA A 23 8.38 0.40 0.70
C ALA A 23 8.17 0.61 -0.79
N ALA A 24 6.96 0.51 -1.23
CA ALA A 24 6.64 0.75 -2.61
C ALA A 24 6.92 2.20 -2.94
N THR A 25 7.70 2.41 -3.96
CA THR A 25 7.90 3.73 -4.52
C THR A 25 7.01 3.84 -5.73
N VAL A 26 6.12 4.81 -5.71
CA VAL A 26 5.20 5.01 -6.82
C VAL A 26 5.86 5.90 -7.83
N ASP A 27 6.01 5.42 -9.04
CA ASP A 27 6.48 6.25 -10.13
C ASP A 27 5.86 5.72 -11.41
N ASP A 28 6.08 6.46 -12.49
CA ASP A 28 5.47 6.12 -13.75
C ASP A 28 5.99 4.83 -14.34
N SER A 29 7.16 4.37 -13.89
CA SER A 29 7.72 3.15 -14.42
C SER A 29 7.17 1.90 -13.75
N MET A 30 6.43 2.06 -12.66
CA MET A 30 5.86 0.90 -11.98
C MET A 30 4.75 0.29 -12.85
N PRO A 31 4.82 -1.01 -13.13
CA PRO A 31 3.75 -1.66 -13.90
C PRO A 31 2.39 -1.53 -13.22
N ASP A 32 1.34 -1.40 -14.02
CA ASP A 32 -0.01 -1.27 -13.49
C ASP A 32 -0.40 -2.44 -12.61
N ALA A 33 0.04 -3.65 -12.96
CA ALA A 33 -0.27 -4.81 -12.13
C ALA A 33 0.27 -4.66 -10.71
N GLN A 34 1.46 -4.07 -10.55
CA GLN A 34 2.02 -3.85 -9.23
C GLN A 34 1.27 -2.75 -8.49
N LYS A 35 0.86 -1.71 -9.19
CA LYS A 35 0.05 -0.65 -8.58
C LYS A 35 -1.27 -1.22 -8.07
N ILE A 36 -1.89 -2.05 -8.87
CA ILE A 36 -3.16 -2.69 -8.48
C ILE A 36 -2.97 -3.53 -7.23
N ARG A 37 -1.92 -4.35 -7.20
CA ARG A 37 -1.67 -5.19 -6.02
C ARG A 37 -1.41 -4.35 -4.78
N PHE A 38 -0.66 -3.26 -4.94
CA PHE A 38 -0.44 -2.36 -3.82
C PHE A 38 -1.76 -1.79 -3.31
N CYS A 39 -2.63 -1.35 -4.22
CA CYS A 39 -3.89 -0.76 -3.83
C CYS A 39 -4.86 -1.79 -3.24
N GLU A 40 -4.73 -3.07 -3.60
CA GLU A 40 -5.50 -4.10 -2.91
C GLU A 40 -5.05 -4.27 -1.47
N ARG A 41 -3.76 -4.10 -1.18
CA ARG A 41 -3.30 -4.10 0.20
C ARG A 41 -3.80 -2.87 0.95
N VAL A 42 -3.83 -1.72 0.29
CA VAL A 42 -4.37 -0.50 0.90
C VAL A 42 -5.86 -0.69 1.21
N ARG A 43 -6.59 -1.36 0.33
CA ARG A 43 -7.98 -1.71 0.62
C ARG A 43 -8.09 -2.49 1.93
N ASP A 44 -7.20 -3.45 2.15
CA ASP A 44 -7.22 -4.24 3.37
C ASP A 44 -6.93 -3.38 4.60
N TYR A 45 -6.02 -2.43 4.49
CA TYR A 45 -5.74 -1.51 5.59
C TYR A 45 -6.93 -0.58 5.85
N ALA A 46 -7.63 -0.17 4.79
CA ALA A 46 -8.83 0.65 4.96
C ALA A 46 -9.90 -0.13 5.73
N LEU A 47 -10.07 -1.40 5.39
CA LEU A 47 -11.03 -2.24 6.08
C LEU A 47 -10.66 -2.41 7.56
N GLN A 48 -9.39 -2.64 7.84
CA GLN A 48 -8.92 -2.76 9.21
C GLN A 48 -9.14 -1.46 9.98
N ALA A 49 -8.84 -0.33 9.36
CA ALA A 49 -9.06 0.97 10.00
C ALA A 49 -10.54 1.18 10.31
N TYR A 50 -11.41 0.77 9.40
CA TYR A 50 -12.84 0.86 9.63
C TYR A 50 -13.25 0.06 10.87
N TYR A 51 -12.81 -1.19 10.98
CA TYR A 51 -13.16 -2.00 12.13
C TYR A 51 -12.58 -1.43 13.42
N ASP A 52 -11.35 -0.94 13.36
CA ASP A 52 -10.72 -0.34 14.55
C ASP A 52 -11.48 0.90 15.00
N ARG A 53 -11.86 1.76 14.04
CA ARG A 53 -12.64 2.94 14.38
C ARG A 53 -13.96 2.56 15.03
N GLU A 54 -14.64 1.56 14.46
CA GLU A 54 -15.95 1.15 14.98
C GLU A 54 -15.87 0.54 16.38
N ARG A 55 -14.69 0.03 16.72
CA ARG A 55 -14.44 -0.52 18.06
C ARG A 55 -13.88 0.50 19.02
N GLY A 56 -13.77 1.75 18.60
CA GLY A 56 -13.23 2.79 19.45
C GLY A 56 -11.74 2.73 19.66
N ARG A 57 -11.01 2.02 18.80
CA ARG A 57 -9.56 1.94 18.93
C ARG A 57 -8.91 3.18 18.36
N PRO A 58 -7.80 3.61 18.96
CA PRO A 58 -7.10 4.77 18.41
C PRO A 58 -6.53 4.47 17.02
N MET A 59 -6.46 5.51 16.22
CA MET A 59 -5.93 5.41 14.87
C MET A 59 -4.45 5.01 14.93
N LYS A 60 -4.07 4.08 14.06
CA LYS A 60 -2.67 3.68 13.91
C LYS A 60 -2.25 3.96 12.50
N VAL A 61 -1.10 4.60 12.35
CA VAL A 61 -0.53 4.91 11.05
C VAL A 61 0.88 4.37 10.99
N PHE A 62 1.37 4.22 9.77
CA PHE A 62 2.75 3.76 9.57
C PHE A 62 3.72 4.93 9.68
N VAL A 63 4.93 4.61 10.08
CA VAL A 63 6.01 5.60 10.06
C VAL A 63 6.30 5.95 8.60
N GLU A 64 6.31 7.24 8.29
CA GLU A 64 6.58 7.69 6.93
C GLU A 64 8.07 7.89 6.75
N ASP A 65 8.57 7.37 5.64
CA ASP A 65 9.99 7.40 5.32
C ASP A 65 10.27 8.15 4.03
N GLY A 66 9.29 8.92 3.56
CA GLY A 66 9.41 9.67 2.33
C GLY A 66 8.94 8.93 1.09
N SER A 67 8.63 7.65 1.23
CA SER A 67 8.12 6.88 0.10
C SER A 67 6.60 7.00 0.02
N ASP A 68 6.06 6.67 -1.15
CA ASP A 68 4.62 6.79 -1.38
C ASP A 68 3.80 5.72 -0.68
N GLY A 69 4.40 4.56 -0.42
CA GLY A 69 3.66 3.46 0.19
C GLY A 69 3.00 3.84 1.51
N PRO A 70 3.78 4.17 2.53
CA PRO A 70 3.19 4.57 3.80
C PRO A 70 2.42 5.88 3.69
N ARG A 71 2.84 6.79 2.82
CA ARG A 71 2.13 8.07 2.66
C ARG A 71 0.70 7.84 2.18
N ILE A 72 0.53 7.05 1.13
CA ILE A 72 -0.80 6.79 0.57
C ILE A 72 -1.65 5.99 1.57
N THR A 73 -1.05 4.98 2.18
CA THR A 73 -1.77 4.16 3.15
C THR A 73 -2.26 5.01 4.32
N ASN A 74 -1.42 5.91 4.82
CA ASN A 74 -1.79 6.76 5.94
C ASN A 74 -2.88 7.75 5.57
N VAL A 75 -2.87 8.29 4.34
CA VAL A 75 -3.95 9.16 3.89
C VAL A 75 -5.29 8.40 3.98
N VAL A 76 -5.31 7.17 3.50
CA VAL A 76 -6.53 6.37 3.53
C VAL A 76 -6.97 6.11 4.97
N ILE A 77 -6.04 5.70 5.83
CA ILE A 77 -6.39 5.40 7.22
C ILE A 77 -6.97 6.63 7.91
N ARG A 78 -6.31 7.78 7.75
CA ARG A 78 -6.79 9.00 8.39
C ARG A 78 -8.19 9.37 7.91
N ARG A 79 -8.43 9.25 6.63
CA ARG A 79 -9.73 9.62 6.09
C ARG A 79 -10.83 8.67 6.54
N ILE A 80 -10.51 7.39 6.70
CA ILE A 80 -11.49 6.46 7.28
C ILE A 80 -11.92 6.96 8.66
N TYR A 81 -10.96 7.38 9.48
CA TYR A 81 -11.28 7.86 10.83
C TYR A 81 -12.02 9.20 10.82
N GLU A 82 -11.79 10.02 9.80
CA GLU A 82 -12.37 11.36 9.74
C GLU A 82 -13.73 11.42 9.08
N GLU A 83 -14.11 10.39 8.34
CA GLU A 83 -15.32 10.44 7.51
C GLU A 83 -16.33 9.40 7.95
N PRO A 84 -17.21 9.78 8.89
CA PRO A 84 -18.19 8.82 9.43
C PRO A 84 -19.17 8.28 8.40
N GLN A 85 -19.32 8.95 7.26
CA GLN A 85 -20.18 8.43 6.20
C GLN A 85 -19.62 7.17 5.57
N ILE A 86 -18.33 6.86 5.80
CA ILE A 86 -17.80 5.56 5.43
C ILE A 86 -18.27 4.60 6.53
N SER A 87 -19.44 4.03 6.32
CA SER A 87 -20.20 3.41 7.41
C SER A 87 -20.42 1.91 7.26
N SER A 88 -19.67 1.27 6.37
CA SER A 88 -19.77 -0.17 6.22
C SER A 88 -18.44 -0.73 5.75
N PRO A 89 -18.20 -2.03 5.95
CA PRO A 89 -16.97 -2.63 5.44
C PRO A 89 -16.81 -2.45 3.93
N LYS A 90 -17.89 -2.60 3.20
CA LYS A 90 -17.84 -2.47 1.75
C LYS A 90 -17.48 -1.05 1.33
N LYS A 91 -18.03 -0.06 2.02
CA LYS A 91 -17.69 1.33 1.74
C LYS A 91 -16.24 1.62 2.04
N ALA A 92 -15.71 1.05 3.12
CA ALA A 92 -14.31 1.23 3.48
C ALA A 92 -13.39 0.61 2.43
N GLU A 93 -13.72 -0.60 1.98
CA GLU A 93 -12.92 -1.24 0.94
C GLU A 93 -12.92 -0.43 -0.35
N ALA A 94 -14.09 0.00 -0.78
CA ALA A 94 -14.21 0.79 -2.01
C ALA A 94 -13.46 2.11 -1.89
N PHE A 95 -13.56 2.75 -0.72
CA PHE A 95 -12.85 4.00 -0.49
C PHE A 95 -11.35 3.80 -0.54
N GLY A 96 -10.84 2.76 0.12
CA GLY A 96 -9.39 2.50 0.16
C GLY A 96 -8.85 2.19 -1.22
N ARG A 97 -9.53 1.29 -1.94
CA ARG A 97 -9.10 0.94 -3.29
C ARG A 97 -9.17 2.13 -4.23
N GLY A 98 -10.30 2.84 -4.21
CA GLY A 98 -10.49 3.95 -5.12
C GLY A 98 -9.53 5.09 -4.87
N THR A 99 -9.35 5.46 -3.60
CA THR A 99 -8.42 6.54 -3.26
C THR A 99 -7.00 6.18 -3.64
N CYS A 100 -6.60 4.95 -3.35
CA CYS A 100 -5.26 4.50 -3.70
C CYS A 100 -5.05 4.53 -5.22
N ASN A 101 -6.01 3.98 -5.98
CA ASN A 101 -5.91 3.98 -7.43
C ASN A 101 -5.81 5.41 -7.98
N GLU A 102 -6.57 6.31 -7.42
CA GLU A 102 -6.54 7.70 -7.84
C GLU A 102 -5.17 8.32 -7.57
N MET A 103 -4.63 8.11 -6.37
CA MET A 103 -3.33 8.65 -6.01
C MET A 103 -2.20 8.02 -6.81
N MET A 104 -2.35 6.75 -7.19
CA MET A 104 -1.37 6.05 -8.00
C MET A 104 -1.50 6.35 -9.49
N GLY A 105 -2.61 6.96 -9.89
CA GLY A 105 -2.83 7.23 -11.30
C GLY A 105 -3.19 6.01 -12.13
N THR A 106 -3.69 4.94 -11.49
CA THR A 106 -4.10 3.78 -12.27
C THR A 106 -5.53 3.94 -12.71
N LYS A 107 -5.85 3.30 -13.82
CA LYS A 107 -7.20 3.36 -14.35
C LYS A 107 -7.97 2.09 -14.17
N SER A 108 -7.43 1.21 -13.41
CA SER A 108 -7.96 -0.12 -13.41
C SER A 108 -8.85 -0.32 -12.26
N VAL A 109 -9.45 -1.42 -12.18
CA VAL A 109 -10.22 -1.95 -11.09
C VAL A 109 -11.41 -1.06 -10.78
N PRO A 110 -12.47 -1.22 -11.56
CA PRO A 110 -13.73 -0.58 -11.21
C PRO A 110 -14.19 -1.08 -9.84
N GLU A 111 -14.88 -0.23 -9.17
CA GLU A 111 -15.36 -0.50 -7.82
C GLU A 111 -16.41 -1.59 -7.74
#